data_ea87b9aebc9ba8ff4950a3a592943ec1
#
_entry.id   ea87b9aebc9ba8ff4950a3a592943ec1
#
_cell.length_a   1.000
_cell.length_b   1.000
_cell.length_c   1.000
_cell.angle_alpha   90.00
_cell.angle_beta   90.00
_cell.angle_gamma   90.00
#
_symmetry.space_group_name_H-M   'P 1'
#
loop_
_entity.id
_entity.type
_entity.pdbx_description
1 polymer ?
#
loop_
_entity_poly.entity_id
_entity_poly.type
_entity_poly.pdbx_seq_one_letter_code
_entity_poly.pdbx_strand_id
1 'polypeptide(L)'
;LNRFNIEWGLNKPLSVNNTIFWDTNFNYGIGVIPTFLVTNGILGFASWVIFLILLFTLGIRVLFKNLKDSRSKFIILSSFLSAGYLWTFSIVSVPGSVVLTATFLMTGVLLASISREGFIEHKKISFSGESKAGFVSVFLLVLILILNAGFAYMMYARYISSVYASKSLTDVNLNNDLDSGLRNINKAISLSKTDENYRLASQLHIMRLSNLLNEEDLAGTEEGITKFQEILGTAISRAEAATNADEADYRNWVSLGNIYEAIIPLGIQGAYESAKRTYERASEANPTNPSPDLALARLEVQNGDNDSARVNINNSLQKKNNYTEAIFLLSQIEINEGNIKEATKAVEAASLINPNDSLVFFQLGFLQFNQSDYEAAIQSLERAVVLNPPYSNAKYFLGLSYYGVDRLEEAVQQFEDIKVLNPDNQEVELILDNLKSGNPPLLNVGPPAPEDREELPVDEL
;
A
#
# COMPACT_ATOMS: atom_id res chain seq x y z
N LEU A 1 -7.97 -2.30 15.52
CA LEU A 1 -7.89 -0.95 14.93
C LEU A 1 -7.88 -0.97 13.38
N ASN A 2 -7.46 -2.07 12.75
CA ASN A 2 -7.44 -2.19 11.28
C ASN A 2 -8.78 -2.67 10.66
N ARG A 3 -9.83 -2.83 11.44
CA ARG A 3 -11.09 -3.41 10.94
C ARG A 3 -11.72 -2.58 9.81
N PHE A 4 -11.63 -1.25 9.86
CA PHE A 4 -12.15 -0.41 8.79
C PHE A 4 -11.45 -0.66 7.46
N ASN A 5 -10.12 -0.81 7.47
CA ASN A 5 -9.32 -1.11 6.28
C ASN A 5 -9.68 -2.49 5.67
N ILE A 6 -9.89 -3.51 6.52
CA ILE A 6 -10.32 -4.83 6.09
C ILE A 6 -11.71 -4.76 5.43
N GLU A 7 -12.67 -4.15 6.12
CA GLU A 7 -14.04 -4.01 5.60
C GLU A 7 -14.08 -3.15 4.33
N TRP A 8 -13.22 -2.14 4.22
CA TRP A 8 -13.04 -1.38 2.99
C TRP A 8 -12.53 -2.27 1.85
N GLY A 9 -11.48 -3.08 2.10
CA GLY A 9 -10.93 -4.01 1.12
C GLY A 9 -11.94 -5.06 0.64
N LEU A 10 -12.85 -5.51 1.53
CA LEU A 10 -13.89 -6.48 1.20
C LEU A 10 -15.06 -5.89 0.41
N ASN A 11 -15.41 -4.62 0.65
CA ASN A 11 -16.70 -4.05 0.25
C ASN A 11 -16.59 -2.77 -0.59
N LYS A 12 -15.39 -2.27 -0.92
CA LYS A 12 -15.27 -1.05 -1.73
C LYS A 12 -15.91 -1.24 -3.12
N PRO A 13 -16.58 -0.21 -3.66
CA PRO A 13 -17.08 -0.27 -5.03
C PRO A 13 -15.92 -0.45 -6.02
N LEU A 14 -16.05 -1.38 -6.99
CA LEU A 14 -15.01 -1.62 -7.99
C LEU A 14 -14.67 -0.38 -8.83
N SER A 15 -15.61 0.58 -8.98
CA SER A 15 -15.34 1.85 -9.65
C SER A 15 -14.21 2.67 -9.02
N VAL A 16 -13.95 2.49 -7.72
CA VAL A 16 -12.82 3.13 -7.02
C VAL A 16 -11.48 2.63 -7.56
N ASN A 17 -11.43 1.39 -8.05
CA ASN A 17 -10.21 0.80 -8.61
C ASN A 17 -9.72 1.50 -9.89
N ASN A 18 -10.60 2.24 -10.58
CA ASN A 18 -10.24 3.01 -11.76
C ASN A 18 -9.79 4.44 -11.43
N THR A 19 -9.62 4.76 -10.15
CA THR A 19 -9.16 6.06 -9.66
C THR A 19 -7.78 5.94 -9.01
N ILE A 20 -7.17 7.09 -8.70
CA ILE A 20 -5.89 7.15 -7.95
C ILE A 20 -5.97 6.54 -6.54
N PHE A 21 -7.19 6.32 -6.03
CA PHE A 21 -7.43 5.74 -4.69
C PHE A 21 -7.55 4.21 -4.69
N TRP A 22 -7.29 3.55 -5.80
CA TRP A 22 -7.52 2.11 -5.96
C TRP A 22 -6.76 1.24 -4.94
N ASP A 23 -5.53 1.61 -4.59
CA ASP A 23 -4.68 0.93 -3.60
C ASP A 23 -4.61 1.68 -2.25
N THR A 24 -5.47 2.70 -2.07
CA THR A 24 -5.46 3.46 -0.83
C THR A 24 -6.18 2.71 0.27
N ASN A 25 -5.46 2.48 1.36
CA ASN A 25 -5.99 1.86 2.56
C ASN A 25 -6.57 2.92 3.50
N PHE A 26 -7.89 2.95 3.64
CA PHE A 26 -8.57 3.85 4.56
C PHE A 26 -8.71 3.20 5.94
N ASN A 27 -8.17 3.84 6.97
CA ASN A 27 -8.29 3.38 8.36
C ASN A 27 -9.56 3.91 9.05
N TYR A 28 -10.29 4.82 8.41
CA TYR A 28 -11.51 5.46 8.91
C TYR A 28 -12.35 6.02 7.74
N GLY A 29 -13.65 6.21 7.99
CA GLY A 29 -14.59 6.85 7.05
C GLY A 29 -14.58 8.37 7.15
N ILE A 30 -15.55 9.03 6.47
CA ILE A 30 -15.70 10.50 6.44
C ILE A 30 -16.19 11.06 7.80
N GLY A 31 -15.81 10.55 8.92
CA GLY A 31 -16.24 10.98 10.23
C GLY A 31 -16.45 9.82 11.18
N VAL A 32 -16.90 10.14 12.38
CA VAL A 32 -17.06 9.12 13.42
C VAL A 32 -18.20 8.15 13.11
N ILE A 33 -19.27 8.60 12.45
CA ILE A 33 -20.46 7.74 12.20
C ILE A 33 -20.09 6.49 11.40
N PRO A 34 -19.59 6.57 10.15
CA PRO A 34 -19.21 5.38 9.39
C PRO A 34 -18.07 4.62 10.05
N THR A 35 -17.12 5.33 10.68
CA THR A 35 -16.00 4.70 11.37
C THR A 35 -16.49 3.82 12.54
N PHE A 36 -17.38 4.34 13.40
CA PHE A 36 -17.87 3.60 14.57
C PHE A 36 -18.83 2.47 14.20
N LEU A 37 -19.63 2.62 13.15
CA LEU A 37 -20.46 1.52 12.66
C LEU A 37 -19.61 0.32 12.23
N VAL A 38 -18.54 0.56 11.53
CA VAL A 38 -17.64 -0.49 11.06
C VAL A 38 -16.76 -1.04 12.19
N THR A 39 -16.18 -0.17 13.03
CA THR A 39 -15.20 -0.60 14.04
C THR A 39 -15.82 -1.13 15.32
N ASN A 40 -16.97 -0.59 15.76
CA ASN A 40 -17.63 -0.91 17.01
C ASN A 40 -18.98 -1.62 16.84
N GLY A 41 -19.44 -1.77 15.60
CA GLY A 41 -20.72 -2.36 15.27
C GLY A 41 -21.91 -1.49 15.72
N ILE A 42 -23.11 -1.99 15.47
CA ILE A 42 -24.37 -1.28 15.76
C ILE A 42 -24.53 -0.97 17.25
N LEU A 43 -24.17 -1.90 18.14
CA LEU A 43 -24.31 -1.71 19.58
C LEU A 43 -23.36 -0.63 20.11
N GLY A 44 -22.10 -0.62 19.66
CA GLY A 44 -21.13 0.41 20.04
C GLY A 44 -21.54 1.79 19.52
N PHE A 45 -22.04 1.87 18.29
CA PHE A 45 -22.57 3.11 17.72
C PHE A 45 -23.80 3.60 18.47
N ALA A 46 -24.76 2.72 18.75
CA ALA A 46 -26.00 3.08 19.51
C ALA A 46 -25.66 3.60 20.91
N SER A 47 -24.72 2.96 21.62
CA SER A 47 -24.29 3.42 22.96
C SER A 47 -23.68 4.83 22.92
N TRP A 48 -22.89 5.14 21.88
CA TRP A 48 -22.33 6.47 21.67
C TRP A 48 -23.40 7.52 21.35
N VAL A 49 -24.38 7.19 20.50
CA VAL A 49 -25.54 8.07 20.20
C VAL A 49 -26.36 8.35 21.46
N ILE A 50 -26.68 7.31 22.25
CA ILE A 50 -27.39 7.47 23.53
C ILE A 50 -26.60 8.38 24.46
N PHE A 51 -25.28 8.19 24.60
CA PHE A 51 -24.45 9.05 25.40
C PHE A 51 -24.54 10.53 24.95
N LEU A 52 -24.46 10.83 23.66
CA LEU A 52 -24.59 12.19 23.16
C LEU A 52 -25.99 12.79 23.43
N ILE A 53 -27.04 12.02 23.18
CA ILE A 53 -28.44 12.47 23.48
C ILE A 53 -28.56 12.82 24.95
N LEU A 54 -28.10 11.98 25.86
CA LEU A 54 -28.13 12.24 27.28
C LEU A 54 -27.33 13.48 27.68
N LEU A 55 -26.10 13.61 27.13
CA LEU A 55 -25.22 14.76 27.38
C LEU A 55 -25.86 16.08 26.96
N PHE A 56 -26.35 16.14 25.71
CA PHE A 56 -26.99 17.34 25.18
C PHE A 56 -28.27 17.65 25.89
N THR A 57 -29.11 16.65 26.18
CA THR A 57 -30.37 16.85 26.92
C THR A 57 -30.12 17.39 28.32
N LEU A 58 -29.11 16.85 29.03
CA LEU A 58 -28.71 17.33 30.35
C LEU A 58 -28.19 18.78 30.27
N GLY A 59 -27.28 19.08 29.35
CA GLY A 59 -26.72 20.42 29.18
C GLY A 59 -27.79 21.45 28.87
N ILE A 60 -28.68 21.16 27.91
CA ILE A 60 -29.80 22.03 27.55
C ILE A 60 -30.73 22.28 28.76
N ARG A 61 -31.13 21.22 29.49
CA ARG A 61 -31.99 21.37 30.68
C ARG A 61 -31.40 22.31 31.72
N VAL A 62 -30.09 22.27 31.93
CA VAL A 62 -29.41 23.12 32.92
C VAL A 62 -29.34 24.58 32.46
N LEU A 63 -29.20 24.84 31.14
CA LEU A 63 -29.18 26.20 30.59
C LEU A 63 -30.47 26.97 30.80
N PHE A 64 -31.65 26.27 30.81
CA PHE A 64 -32.94 26.89 31.04
C PHE A 64 -33.31 27.05 32.52
N LYS A 65 -32.41 26.64 33.45
CA LYS A 65 -32.63 26.85 34.89
C LYS A 65 -31.90 28.09 35.38
N ASN A 66 -32.57 28.83 36.31
CA ASN A 66 -31.98 30.02 36.95
C ASN A 66 -30.90 29.59 37.95
N LEU A 67 -29.66 29.67 37.49
CA LEU A 67 -28.46 29.47 38.32
C LEU A 67 -28.19 30.77 39.11
N LYS A 68 -28.01 30.67 40.41
CA LYS A 68 -27.80 31.83 41.30
C LYS A 68 -26.40 32.37 41.19
N ASP A 69 -25.37 31.53 40.98
CA ASP A 69 -23.98 31.92 40.88
C ASP A 69 -23.59 32.16 39.41
N SER A 70 -23.14 33.41 39.14
CA SER A 70 -22.70 33.85 37.82
C SER A 70 -21.47 33.09 37.32
N ARG A 71 -20.56 32.66 38.20
CA ARG A 71 -19.36 31.90 37.82
C ARG A 71 -19.72 30.47 37.39
N SER A 72 -20.58 29.80 38.16
CA SER A 72 -21.08 28.49 37.78
C SER A 72 -21.83 28.52 36.43
N LYS A 73 -22.64 29.55 36.21
CA LYS A 73 -23.32 29.77 34.92
C LYS A 73 -22.35 29.90 33.76
N PHE A 74 -21.30 30.70 33.93
CA PHE A 74 -20.27 30.89 32.92
C PHE A 74 -19.51 29.60 32.60
N ILE A 75 -19.09 28.84 33.63
CA ILE A 75 -18.34 27.56 33.47
C ILE A 75 -19.22 26.53 32.75
N ILE A 76 -20.50 26.39 33.15
CA ILE A 76 -21.44 25.45 32.54
C ILE A 76 -21.69 25.81 31.07
N LEU A 77 -21.95 27.07 30.78
CA LEU A 77 -22.22 27.54 29.42
C LEU A 77 -20.98 27.34 28.52
N SER A 78 -19.81 27.78 28.97
CA SER A 78 -18.58 27.67 28.18
C SER A 78 -18.17 26.21 27.95
N SER A 79 -18.23 25.36 28.97
CA SER A 79 -17.93 23.93 28.82
C SER A 79 -18.95 23.19 27.99
N PHE A 80 -20.24 23.56 28.05
CA PHE A 80 -21.28 22.99 27.20
C PHE A 80 -21.09 23.36 25.73
N LEU A 81 -20.83 24.64 25.43
CA LEU A 81 -20.56 25.09 24.06
C LEU A 81 -19.27 24.46 23.50
N SER A 82 -18.22 24.39 24.30
CA SER A 82 -16.96 23.77 23.90
C SER A 82 -17.11 22.26 23.65
N ALA A 83 -17.74 21.54 24.58
CA ALA A 83 -18.02 20.11 24.40
C ALA A 83 -18.94 19.87 23.20
N GLY A 84 -19.99 20.69 23.05
CA GLY A 84 -20.92 20.60 21.93
C GLY A 84 -20.24 20.82 20.57
N TYR A 85 -19.39 21.84 20.47
CA TYR A 85 -18.60 22.09 19.26
C TYR A 85 -17.68 20.92 18.94
N LEU A 86 -16.91 20.43 19.92
CA LEU A 86 -15.95 19.35 19.72
C LEU A 86 -16.63 18.01 19.36
N TRP A 87 -17.77 17.70 19.96
CA TRP A 87 -18.57 16.52 19.60
C TRP A 87 -19.19 16.67 18.19
N THR A 88 -19.69 17.86 17.82
CA THR A 88 -20.20 18.10 16.47
C THR A 88 -19.09 18.01 15.44
N PHE A 89 -17.91 18.57 15.73
CA PHE A 89 -16.73 18.41 14.89
C PHE A 89 -16.38 16.94 14.69
N SER A 90 -16.43 16.14 15.76
CA SER A 90 -16.17 14.69 15.70
C SER A 90 -17.19 13.93 14.83
N ILE A 91 -18.43 14.40 14.69
CA ILE A 91 -19.41 13.81 13.78
C ILE A 91 -19.03 14.02 12.32
N VAL A 92 -18.55 15.20 11.98
CA VAL A 92 -18.22 15.61 10.60
C VAL A 92 -16.82 15.13 10.16
N SER A 93 -15.89 15.02 11.11
CA SER A 93 -14.50 14.58 10.84
C SER A 93 -14.08 13.52 11.86
N VAL A 94 -13.05 12.74 11.52
CA VAL A 94 -12.43 11.81 12.48
C VAL A 94 -11.41 12.61 13.30
N PRO A 95 -11.68 12.83 14.61
CA PRO A 95 -10.80 13.64 15.43
C PRO A 95 -9.51 12.91 15.77
N GLY A 96 -8.39 13.61 15.72
CA GLY A 96 -7.13 13.11 16.27
C GLY A 96 -7.19 12.97 17.80
N SER A 97 -6.20 12.28 18.38
CA SER A 97 -6.13 11.99 19.83
C SER A 97 -6.20 13.24 20.71
N VAL A 98 -5.58 14.35 20.27
CA VAL A 98 -5.60 15.63 20.99
C VAL A 98 -7.00 16.19 21.09
N VAL A 99 -7.73 16.21 19.96
CA VAL A 99 -9.12 16.70 19.90
C VAL A 99 -10.03 15.84 20.75
N LEU A 100 -9.90 14.50 20.67
CA LEU A 100 -10.66 13.58 21.52
C LEU A 100 -10.40 13.82 23.01
N THR A 101 -9.14 13.99 23.40
CA THR A 101 -8.77 14.29 24.80
C THR A 101 -9.43 15.59 25.26
N ALA A 102 -9.36 16.64 24.45
CA ALA A 102 -10.03 17.91 24.74
C ALA A 102 -11.55 17.77 24.85
N THR A 103 -12.16 16.95 23.97
CA THR A 103 -13.60 16.66 23.97
C THR A 103 -14.04 16.01 25.28
N PHE A 104 -13.33 14.97 25.72
CA PHE A 104 -13.65 14.32 26.99
C PHE A 104 -13.33 15.19 28.21
N LEU A 105 -12.27 16.00 28.16
CA LEU A 105 -11.97 16.95 29.22
C LEU A 105 -13.10 17.97 29.38
N MET A 106 -13.55 18.60 28.31
CA MET A 106 -14.64 19.58 28.36
C MET A 106 -15.95 18.95 28.79
N THR A 107 -16.22 17.73 28.36
CA THR A 107 -17.35 16.93 28.84
C THR A 107 -17.27 16.66 30.36
N GLY A 108 -16.08 16.30 30.85
CA GLY A 108 -15.84 16.10 32.28
C GLY A 108 -16.04 17.38 33.12
N VAL A 109 -15.53 18.53 32.64
CA VAL A 109 -15.73 19.84 33.28
C VAL A 109 -17.21 20.20 33.31
N LEU A 110 -17.95 19.96 32.21
CA LEU A 110 -19.39 20.18 32.15
C LEU A 110 -20.13 19.34 33.20
N LEU A 111 -19.91 18.02 33.21
CA LEU A 111 -20.57 17.11 34.15
C LEU A 111 -20.24 17.42 35.60
N ALA A 112 -18.98 17.74 35.92
CA ALA A 112 -18.57 18.15 37.25
C ALA A 112 -19.27 19.44 37.71
N SER A 113 -19.38 20.41 36.81
CA SER A 113 -20.04 21.70 37.11
C SER A 113 -21.54 21.53 37.31
N ILE A 114 -22.21 20.73 36.48
CA ILE A 114 -23.63 20.41 36.60
C ILE A 114 -23.90 19.65 37.91
N SER A 115 -23.01 18.71 38.24
CA SER A 115 -23.07 17.93 39.47
C SER A 115 -22.96 18.80 40.73
N ARG A 116 -22.04 19.79 40.71
CA ARG A 116 -21.86 20.76 41.84
C ARG A 116 -23.12 21.59 42.10
N GLU A 117 -23.89 21.91 41.10
CA GLU A 117 -25.15 22.64 41.19
C GLU A 117 -26.34 21.76 41.60
N GLY A 118 -26.12 20.48 41.90
CA GLY A 118 -27.14 19.55 42.40
C GLY A 118 -28.15 19.02 41.36
N PHE A 119 -27.85 19.17 40.07
CA PHE A 119 -28.67 18.62 38.99
C PHE A 119 -28.48 17.13 38.77
N ILE A 120 -27.43 16.54 39.32
CA ILE A 120 -27.17 15.11 39.33
C ILE A 120 -27.22 14.66 40.79
N GLU A 121 -28.12 13.71 41.08
CA GLU A 121 -28.16 13.13 42.41
C GLU A 121 -26.89 12.36 42.74
N HIS A 122 -26.27 12.71 43.86
CA HIS A 122 -25.10 12.00 44.34
C HIS A 122 -25.52 10.91 45.33
N LYS A 123 -25.34 9.66 44.94
CA LYS A 123 -25.38 8.56 45.87
C LYS A 123 -24.02 8.42 46.56
N LYS A 124 -23.89 8.90 47.80
CA LYS A 124 -22.68 8.72 48.58
C LYS A 124 -22.52 7.24 48.93
N ILE A 125 -21.54 6.59 48.39
CA ILE A 125 -21.15 5.25 48.75
C ILE A 125 -20.09 5.39 49.85
N SER A 126 -20.44 5.00 51.07
CA SER A 126 -19.48 4.99 52.19
C SER A 126 -18.51 3.82 52.00
N PHE A 127 -17.21 4.11 51.99
CA PHE A 127 -16.15 3.11 51.98
C PHE A 127 -15.80 2.59 53.36
N SER A 128 -16.52 2.97 54.41
CA SER A 128 -16.30 2.44 55.76
C SER A 128 -16.63 0.94 55.83
N GLY A 129 -15.71 0.16 56.38
CA GLY A 129 -15.50 -1.27 56.21
C GLY A 129 -16.58 -2.27 56.60
N GLU A 130 -17.80 -1.85 56.90
CA GLU A 130 -18.84 -2.78 57.36
C GLU A 130 -19.98 -3.02 56.34
N SER A 131 -20.02 -2.31 55.23
CA SER A 131 -21.08 -2.51 54.22
C SER A 131 -20.59 -3.38 53.04
N LYS A 132 -21.34 -4.43 52.68
CA LYS A 132 -21.09 -5.26 51.49
C LYS A 132 -20.95 -4.39 50.22
N ALA A 133 -21.70 -3.28 50.16
CA ALA A 133 -21.65 -2.33 49.05
C ALA A 133 -20.33 -1.54 49.00
N GLY A 134 -19.76 -1.17 50.17
CA GLY A 134 -18.45 -0.53 50.23
C GLY A 134 -17.34 -1.44 49.74
N PHE A 135 -17.32 -2.71 50.19
CA PHE A 135 -16.35 -3.70 49.72
C PHE A 135 -16.41 -3.91 48.19
N VAL A 136 -17.61 -4.14 47.65
CA VAL A 136 -17.81 -4.31 46.19
C VAL A 136 -17.35 -3.08 45.43
N SER A 137 -17.64 -1.87 45.92
CA SER A 137 -17.20 -0.63 45.25
C SER A 137 -15.68 -0.47 45.26
N VAL A 138 -15.00 -0.77 46.34
CA VAL A 138 -13.52 -0.76 46.44
C VAL A 138 -12.92 -1.82 45.52
N PHE A 139 -13.48 -3.04 45.51
CA PHE A 139 -13.04 -4.11 44.63
C PHE A 139 -13.15 -3.72 43.17
N LEU A 140 -14.29 -3.18 42.74
CA LEU A 140 -14.50 -2.71 41.35
C LEU A 140 -13.54 -1.56 40.99
N LEU A 141 -13.30 -0.62 41.91
CA LEU A 141 -12.36 0.47 41.68
C LEU A 141 -10.93 -0.04 41.48
N VAL A 142 -10.47 -0.97 42.33
CA VAL A 142 -9.17 -1.61 42.19
C VAL A 142 -9.08 -2.38 40.85
N LEU A 143 -10.12 -3.14 40.50
CA LEU A 143 -10.18 -3.85 39.23
C LEU A 143 -10.07 -2.90 38.04
N ILE A 144 -10.82 -1.79 38.05
CA ILE A 144 -10.76 -0.75 37.02
C ILE A 144 -9.34 -0.14 36.92
N LEU A 145 -8.68 0.13 38.05
CA LEU A 145 -7.32 0.65 38.08
C LEU A 145 -6.33 -0.34 37.47
N ILE A 146 -6.43 -1.63 37.80
CA ILE A 146 -5.57 -2.68 37.24
C ILE A 146 -5.79 -2.78 35.70
N LEU A 147 -7.04 -2.79 35.25
CA LEU A 147 -7.37 -2.82 33.82
C LEU A 147 -6.84 -1.58 33.08
N ASN A 148 -6.98 -0.39 33.67
CA ASN A 148 -6.41 0.84 33.09
C ASN A 148 -4.88 0.80 33.03
N ALA A 149 -4.20 0.31 34.07
CA ALA A 149 -2.76 0.16 34.07
C ALA A 149 -2.29 -0.85 33.00
N GLY A 150 -2.98 -1.98 32.86
CA GLY A 150 -2.73 -2.97 31.82
C GLY A 150 -2.94 -2.39 30.40
N PHE A 151 -4.02 -1.65 30.22
CA PHE A 151 -4.30 -0.97 28.95
C PHE A 151 -3.25 0.10 28.62
N ALA A 152 -2.87 0.92 29.59
CA ALA A 152 -1.82 1.94 29.43
C ALA A 152 -0.47 1.31 29.06
N TYR A 153 -0.10 0.18 29.71
CA TYR A 153 1.09 -0.57 29.37
C TYR A 153 1.04 -1.12 27.94
N MET A 154 -0.09 -1.69 27.54
CA MET A 154 -0.28 -2.20 26.17
C MET A 154 -0.14 -1.08 25.13
N MET A 155 -0.74 0.10 25.37
CA MET A 155 -0.62 1.26 24.49
C MET A 155 0.83 1.76 24.41
N TYR A 156 1.52 1.86 25.55
CA TYR A 156 2.93 2.21 25.63
C TYR A 156 3.81 1.23 24.84
N ALA A 157 3.62 -0.07 25.06
CA ALA A 157 4.37 -1.11 24.37
C ALA A 157 4.18 -1.04 22.84
N ARG A 158 2.94 -0.82 22.38
CA ARG A 158 2.64 -0.62 20.93
C ARG A 158 3.31 0.63 20.39
N TYR A 159 3.25 1.75 21.12
CA TYR A 159 3.91 2.99 20.70
C TYR A 159 5.43 2.81 20.57
N ILE A 160 6.08 2.26 21.58
CA ILE A 160 7.52 2.01 21.52
C ILE A 160 7.88 0.99 20.44
N SER A 161 7.04 -0.04 20.22
CA SER A 161 7.19 -0.98 19.10
C SER A 161 7.19 -0.25 17.75
N SER A 162 6.24 0.66 17.51
CA SER A 162 6.19 1.43 16.27
C SER A 162 7.41 2.35 16.09
N VAL A 163 7.95 2.91 17.16
CA VAL A 163 9.20 3.68 17.13
C VAL A 163 10.38 2.82 16.68
N TYR A 164 10.51 1.59 17.22
CA TYR A 164 11.56 0.67 16.77
C TYR A 164 11.35 0.18 15.34
N ALA A 165 10.11 -0.07 14.91
CA ALA A 165 9.82 -0.40 13.51
C ALA A 165 10.19 0.74 12.55
N SER A 166 9.84 1.98 12.87
CA SER A 166 10.24 3.16 12.11
C SER A 166 11.76 3.33 12.08
N LYS A 167 12.44 3.12 13.22
CA LYS A 167 13.90 3.17 13.27
C LYS A 167 14.53 2.08 12.42
N SER A 168 13.96 0.87 12.40
CA SER A 168 14.41 -0.22 11.52
C SER A 168 14.39 0.20 10.04
N LEU A 169 13.30 0.82 9.59
CA LEU A 169 13.20 1.35 8.22
C LEU A 169 14.21 2.47 7.95
N THR A 170 14.44 3.36 8.90
CA THR A 170 15.45 4.43 8.79
C THR A 170 16.85 3.84 8.66
N ASP A 171 17.20 2.86 9.49
CA ASP A 171 18.51 2.23 9.46
C ASP A 171 18.77 1.55 8.10
N VAL A 172 17.77 0.89 7.53
CA VAL A 172 17.90 0.23 6.22
C VAL A 172 17.91 1.24 5.08
N ASN A 173 16.93 2.14 5.00
CA ASN A 173 16.71 2.97 3.81
C ASN A 173 17.64 4.19 3.73
N LEU A 174 18.05 4.75 4.88
CA LEU A 174 18.90 5.95 4.92
C LEU A 174 20.34 5.65 5.29
N ASN A 175 20.58 4.65 6.13
CA ASN A 175 21.91 4.34 6.64
C ASN A 175 22.54 3.11 5.95
N ASN A 176 21.80 2.38 5.10
CA ASN A 176 22.19 1.10 4.50
C ASN A 176 22.68 0.06 5.52
N ASP A 177 22.16 0.13 6.77
CA ASP A 177 22.52 -0.77 7.88
C ASP A 177 21.39 -1.80 8.13
N LEU A 178 21.42 -2.89 7.37
CA LEU A 178 20.45 -3.97 7.47
C LEU A 178 20.52 -4.69 8.83
N ASP A 179 21.71 -4.83 9.43
CA ASP A 179 21.85 -5.50 10.72
C ASP A 179 21.23 -4.69 11.86
N SER A 180 21.38 -3.37 11.86
CA SER A 180 20.68 -2.50 12.80
C SER A 180 19.17 -2.53 12.56
N GLY A 181 18.75 -2.54 11.29
CA GLY A 181 17.35 -2.72 10.91
C GLY A 181 16.76 -4.00 11.50
N LEU A 182 17.41 -5.14 11.33
CA LEU A 182 17.00 -6.43 11.88
C LEU A 182 16.98 -6.45 13.42
N ARG A 183 17.97 -5.83 14.07
CA ARG A 183 17.97 -5.69 15.54
C ARG A 183 16.77 -4.88 16.04
N ASN A 184 16.46 -3.78 15.37
CA ASN A 184 15.36 -2.89 15.76
C ASN A 184 14.00 -3.51 15.51
N ILE A 185 13.77 -4.21 14.37
CA ILE A 185 12.50 -4.89 14.15
C ILE A 185 12.27 -6.05 15.13
N ASN A 186 13.31 -6.79 15.51
CA ASN A 186 13.18 -7.82 16.55
C ASN A 186 12.81 -7.23 17.92
N LYS A 187 13.32 -6.03 18.28
CA LYS A 187 12.86 -5.29 19.46
C LYS A 187 11.39 -4.87 19.33
N ALA A 188 10.98 -4.39 18.17
CA ALA A 188 9.58 -4.06 17.92
C ALA A 188 8.66 -5.26 18.13
N ILE A 189 9.00 -6.43 17.57
CA ILE A 189 8.25 -7.68 17.73
C ILE A 189 8.19 -8.13 19.21
N SER A 190 9.28 -7.98 19.96
CA SER A 190 9.31 -8.36 21.38
C SER A 190 8.34 -7.53 22.25
N LEU A 191 8.07 -6.29 21.85
CA LEU A 191 7.16 -5.37 22.53
C LEU A 191 5.71 -5.55 22.06
N SER A 192 5.50 -5.75 20.74
CA SER A 192 4.19 -5.94 20.16
C SER A 192 4.26 -6.85 18.93
N LYS A 193 3.66 -8.03 19.06
CA LYS A 193 3.61 -9.07 18.01
C LYS A 193 2.51 -8.75 17.00
N THR A 194 2.72 -7.68 16.19
CA THR A 194 1.81 -7.31 15.11
C THR A 194 2.20 -7.97 13.79
N ASP A 195 1.23 -8.19 12.92
CA ASP A 195 1.42 -8.67 11.57
C ASP A 195 2.37 -7.77 10.76
N GLU A 196 2.23 -6.44 10.89
CA GLU A 196 3.08 -5.45 10.24
C GLU A 196 4.56 -5.60 10.64
N ASN A 197 4.83 -5.82 11.93
CA ASN A 197 6.20 -6.04 12.41
C ASN A 197 6.78 -7.35 11.89
N TYR A 198 6.00 -8.41 11.85
CA TYR A 198 6.41 -9.70 11.31
C TYR A 198 6.65 -9.63 9.80
N ARG A 199 5.75 -8.96 9.04
CA ARG A 199 5.91 -8.74 7.60
C ARG A 199 7.18 -7.95 7.29
N LEU A 200 7.43 -6.84 8.02
CA LEU A 200 8.67 -6.08 7.85
C LEU A 200 9.91 -6.93 8.17
N ALA A 201 9.88 -7.71 9.25
CA ALA A 201 11.00 -8.60 9.58
C ALA A 201 11.26 -9.62 8.47
N SER A 202 10.22 -10.21 7.90
CA SER A 202 10.33 -11.13 6.77
C SER A 202 10.98 -10.46 5.55
N GLN A 203 10.54 -9.26 5.18
CA GLN A 203 11.11 -8.48 4.07
C GLN A 203 12.60 -8.19 4.28
N LEU A 204 13.01 -7.81 5.50
CA LEU A 204 14.42 -7.56 5.82
C LEU A 204 15.27 -8.84 5.74
N HIS A 205 14.72 -10.00 6.09
CA HIS A 205 15.41 -11.28 5.89
C HIS A 205 15.54 -11.63 4.40
N ILE A 206 14.59 -11.30 3.54
CA ILE A 206 14.72 -11.45 2.08
C ILE A 206 15.80 -10.51 1.52
N MET A 207 15.87 -9.25 1.98
CA MET A 207 16.99 -8.37 1.61
C MET A 207 18.34 -8.95 2.03
N ARG A 208 18.41 -9.55 3.23
CA ARG A 208 19.63 -10.22 3.71
C ARG A 208 19.98 -11.43 2.83
N LEU A 209 18.97 -12.16 2.37
CA LEU A 209 19.15 -13.29 1.45
C LEU A 209 19.72 -12.84 0.10
N SER A 210 19.16 -11.76 -0.45
CA SER A 210 19.64 -11.14 -1.69
C SER A 210 21.11 -10.68 -1.56
N ASN A 211 21.47 -10.05 -0.44
CA ASN A 211 22.85 -9.65 -0.18
C ASN A 211 23.79 -10.87 -0.13
N LEU A 212 23.37 -11.96 0.53
CA LEU A 212 24.16 -13.19 0.61
C LEU A 212 24.39 -13.81 -0.79
N LEU A 213 23.41 -13.79 -1.67
CA LEU A 213 23.53 -14.31 -3.03
C LEU A 213 24.47 -13.48 -3.92
N ASN A 214 24.69 -12.20 -3.58
CA ASN A 214 25.62 -11.32 -4.26
C ASN A 214 27.07 -11.43 -3.72
N GLU A 215 27.29 -12.19 -2.63
CA GLU A 215 28.64 -12.47 -2.10
C GLU A 215 29.27 -13.64 -2.87
N GLU A 216 30.09 -13.33 -3.89
CA GLU A 216 30.72 -14.35 -4.78
C GLU A 216 31.52 -15.40 -3.99
N ASP A 217 32.15 -15.02 -2.88
CA ASP A 217 32.98 -15.90 -2.05
C ASP A 217 32.18 -16.98 -1.32
N LEU A 218 30.89 -16.80 -1.11
CA LEU A 218 30.02 -17.73 -0.39
C LEU A 218 29.12 -18.55 -1.33
N ALA A 219 28.96 -18.14 -2.58
CA ALA A 219 28.09 -18.79 -3.55
C ALA A 219 28.56 -20.24 -3.79
N GLY A 220 27.68 -21.23 -3.50
CA GLY A 220 27.94 -22.64 -3.70
C GLY A 220 28.81 -23.33 -2.64
N THR A 221 29.25 -22.63 -1.59
CA THR A 221 29.95 -23.23 -0.45
C THR A 221 28.96 -23.87 0.54
N GLU A 222 29.40 -24.90 1.29
CA GLU A 222 28.57 -25.53 2.34
C GLU A 222 28.11 -24.51 3.41
N GLU A 223 28.97 -23.56 3.76
CA GLU A 223 28.65 -22.46 4.66
C GLU A 223 27.59 -21.52 4.08
N GLY A 224 27.72 -21.14 2.79
CA GLY A 224 26.77 -20.30 2.09
C GLY A 224 25.38 -20.97 1.98
N ILE A 225 25.34 -22.26 1.65
CA ILE A 225 24.10 -23.05 1.59
C ILE A 225 23.42 -23.09 2.98
N THR A 226 24.19 -23.32 4.03
CA THR A 226 23.64 -23.36 5.40
C THR A 226 23.08 -22.00 5.81
N LYS A 227 23.79 -20.92 5.57
CA LYS A 227 23.31 -19.55 5.84
C LYS A 227 22.07 -19.22 5.02
N PHE A 228 22.04 -19.60 3.74
CA PHE A 228 20.87 -19.42 2.88
C PHE A 228 19.65 -20.09 3.48
N GLN A 229 19.75 -21.37 3.86
CA GLN A 229 18.63 -22.12 4.45
C GLN A 229 18.15 -21.52 5.77
N GLU A 230 19.05 -21.05 6.64
CA GLU A 230 18.71 -20.41 7.91
C GLU A 230 17.96 -19.09 7.69
N ILE A 231 18.47 -18.22 6.80
CA ILE A 231 17.87 -16.92 6.50
C ILE A 231 16.50 -17.12 5.84
N LEU A 232 16.40 -18.00 4.85
CA LEU A 232 15.15 -18.32 4.16
C LEU A 232 14.11 -18.89 5.13
N GLY A 233 14.49 -19.88 5.93
CA GLY A 233 13.60 -20.46 6.95
C GLY A 233 13.09 -19.41 7.93
N THR A 234 13.95 -18.47 8.32
CA THR A 234 13.56 -17.35 9.19
C THR A 234 12.59 -16.41 8.46
N ALA A 235 12.84 -16.05 7.20
CA ALA A 235 11.96 -15.20 6.41
C ALA A 235 10.56 -15.80 6.28
N ILE A 236 10.47 -17.09 5.92
CA ILE A 236 9.19 -17.83 5.82
C ILE A 236 8.48 -17.84 7.17
N SER A 237 9.18 -18.21 8.26
CA SER A 237 8.60 -18.26 9.60
C SER A 237 8.05 -16.90 10.05
N ARG A 238 8.72 -15.79 9.71
CA ARG A 238 8.22 -14.43 9.99
C ARG A 238 7.00 -14.08 9.16
N ALA A 239 6.98 -14.42 7.87
CA ALA A 239 5.82 -14.20 7.00
C ALA A 239 4.61 -15.04 7.45
N GLU A 240 4.80 -16.31 7.82
CA GLU A 240 3.75 -17.13 8.44
C GLU A 240 3.24 -16.58 9.76
N ALA A 241 4.14 -16.02 10.59
CA ALA A 241 3.73 -15.36 11.82
C ALA A 241 2.90 -14.08 11.54
N ALA A 242 3.15 -13.39 10.42
CA ALA A 242 2.32 -12.25 9.99
C ALA A 242 0.91 -12.72 9.56
N THR A 243 0.81 -13.77 8.73
CA THR A 243 -0.50 -14.33 8.33
C THR A 243 -1.29 -14.84 9.53
N ASN A 244 -0.65 -15.52 10.48
CA ASN A 244 -1.28 -16.01 11.71
C ASN A 244 -1.71 -14.88 12.66
N ALA A 245 -1.02 -13.74 12.64
CA ALA A 245 -1.38 -12.57 13.48
C ALA A 245 -2.59 -11.82 12.94
N ASP A 246 -2.75 -11.75 11.61
CA ASP A 246 -3.93 -11.19 10.94
C ASP A 246 -4.14 -11.88 9.57
N GLU A 247 -5.01 -12.89 9.54
CA GLU A 247 -5.37 -13.64 8.32
C GLU A 247 -6.21 -12.80 7.34
N ALA A 248 -6.86 -11.73 7.81
CA ALA A 248 -7.70 -10.87 6.99
C ALA A 248 -6.89 -9.78 6.25
N ASP A 249 -5.65 -9.53 6.61
CA ASP A 249 -4.77 -8.64 5.85
C ASP A 249 -4.13 -9.38 4.66
N TYR A 250 -4.68 -9.15 3.44
CA TYR A 250 -4.18 -9.76 2.21
C TYR A 250 -2.68 -9.52 1.96
N ARG A 251 -2.11 -8.42 2.47
CA ARG A 251 -0.69 -8.07 2.31
C ARG A 251 0.24 -9.07 2.98
N ASN A 252 -0.23 -9.72 4.06
CA ASN A 252 0.52 -10.77 4.73
C ASN A 252 0.64 -12.00 3.82
N TRP A 253 -0.45 -12.37 3.16
CA TRP A 253 -0.48 -13.47 2.20
C TRP A 253 0.35 -13.16 0.95
N VAL A 254 0.25 -11.95 0.40
CA VAL A 254 1.10 -11.51 -0.73
C VAL A 254 2.58 -11.57 -0.35
N SER A 255 2.95 -11.08 0.84
CA SER A 255 4.35 -11.11 1.30
C SER A 255 4.90 -12.54 1.41
N LEU A 256 4.09 -13.48 1.90
CA LEU A 256 4.46 -14.90 1.97
C LEU A 256 4.54 -15.53 0.58
N GLY A 257 3.60 -15.20 -0.32
CA GLY A 257 3.59 -15.65 -1.71
C GLY A 257 4.84 -15.23 -2.47
N ASN A 258 5.24 -13.96 -2.35
CA ASN A 258 6.45 -13.43 -2.98
C ASN A 258 7.72 -14.18 -2.54
N ILE A 259 7.78 -14.66 -1.29
CA ILE A 259 8.91 -15.46 -0.82
C ILE A 259 8.95 -16.81 -1.51
N TYR A 260 7.80 -17.49 -1.59
CA TYR A 260 7.73 -18.78 -2.26
C TYR A 260 8.00 -18.65 -3.76
N GLU A 261 7.49 -17.61 -4.42
CA GLU A 261 7.75 -17.32 -5.84
C GLU A 261 9.25 -17.08 -6.09
N ALA A 262 9.92 -16.28 -5.26
CA ALA A 262 11.34 -15.96 -5.41
C ALA A 262 12.27 -17.20 -5.34
N ILE A 263 11.81 -18.29 -4.73
CA ILE A 263 12.62 -19.52 -4.60
C ILE A 263 12.26 -20.62 -5.63
N ILE A 264 11.28 -20.40 -6.50
CA ILE A 264 10.93 -21.32 -7.59
C ILE A 264 12.11 -21.57 -8.54
N PRO A 265 12.84 -20.51 -9.00
CA PRO A 265 13.99 -20.70 -9.89
C PRO A 265 15.12 -21.53 -9.28
N LEU A 266 15.16 -21.65 -7.95
CA LEU A 266 16.14 -22.47 -7.23
C LEU A 266 15.77 -23.95 -7.19
N GLY A 267 14.65 -24.35 -7.80
CA GLY A 267 14.20 -25.75 -7.86
C GLY A 267 13.71 -26.31 -6.53
N ILE A 268 13.32 -25.46 -5.58
CA ILE A 268 12.81 -25.90 -4.27
C ILE A 268 11.44 -26.51 -4.43
N GLN A 269 11.36 -27.82 -4.10
CA GLN A 269 10.13 -28.60 -4.25
C GLN A 269 8.96 -28.00 -3.46
N GLY A 270 7.81 -27.85 -4.10
CA GLY A 270 6.59 -27.33 -3.49
C GLY A 270 6.53 -25.80 -3.37
N ALA A 271 7.55 -25.08 -3.83
CA ALA A 271 7.57 -23.60 -3.81
C ALA A 271 6.43 -23.02 -4.67
N TYR A 272 6.25 -23.51 -5.89
CA TYR A 272 5.16 -23.09 -6.77
C TYR A 272 3.77 -23.31 -6.14
N GLU A 273 3.49 -24.51 -5.64
CA GLU A 273 2.20 -24.80 -5.01
C GLU A 273 1.94 -23.96 -3.75
N SER A 274 3.01 -23.65 -3.02
CA SER A 274 2.91 -22.78 -1.84
C SER A 274 2.66 -21.31 -2.23
N ALA A 275 3.34 -20.80 -3.27
CA ALA A 275 3.09 -19.47 -3.82
C ALA A 275 1.65 -19.34 -4.32
N LYS A 276 1.19 -20.29 -5.15
CA LYS A 276 -0.17 -20.33 -5.71
C LYS A 276 -1.22 -20.26 -4.60
N ARG A 277 -1.18 -21.21 -3.66
CA ARG A 277 -2.13 -21.25 -2.53
C ARG A 277 -2.13 -19.96 -1.72
N THR A 278 -0.96 -19.36 -1.56
CA THR A 278 -0.82 -18.14 -0.76
C THR A 278 -1.42 -16.94 -1.48
N TYR A 279 -1.23 -16.81 -2.79
CA TYR A 279 -1.85 -15.76 -3.59
C TYR A 279 -3.37 -15.94 -3.73
N GLU A 280 -3.86 -17.19 -3.81
CA GLU A 280 -5.29 -17.50 -3.75
C GLU A 280 -5.89 -16.99 -2.43
N ARG A 281 -5.22 -17.25 -1.30
CA ARG A 281 -5.62 -16.70 0.01
C ARG A 281 -5.60 -15.17 0.05
N ALA A 282 -4.62 -14.53 -0.60
CA ALA A 282 -4.59 -13.08 -0.72
C ALA A 282 -5.79 -12.53 -1.49
N SER A 283 -6.19 -13.20 -2.59
CA SER A 283 -7.38 -12.82 -3.38
C SER A 283 -8.68 -13.02 -2.59
N GLU A 284 -8.79 -14.09 -1.79
CA GLU A 284 -9.91 -14.33 -0.88
C GLU A 284 -10.00 -13.27 0.22
N ALA A 285 -8.86 -12.88 0.81
CA ALA A 285 -8.80 -11.88 1.88
C ALA A 285 -9.12 -10.45 1.40
N ASN A 286 -8.91 -10.15 0.11
CA ASN A 286 -9.31 -8.88 -0.49
C ASN A 286 -9.83 -9.07 -1.92
N PRO A 287 -11.08 -9.50 -2.07
CA PRO A 287 -11.66 -9.88 -3.36
C PRO A 287 -11.83 -8.71 -4.33
N THR A 288 -11.73 -7.47 -3.85
CA THR A 288 -11.82 -6.28 -4.69
C THR A 288 -10.46 -5.80 -5.21
N ASN A 289 -9.34 -6.33 -4.68
CA ASN A 289 -8.00 -5.94 -5.10
C ASN A 289 -7.57 -6.75 -6.34
N PRO A 290 -7.11 -6.10 -7.43
CA PRO A 290 -6.64 -6.78 -8.62
C PRO A 290 -5.24 -7.41 -8.49
N SER A 291 -4.41 -6.94 -7.53
CA SER A 291 -2.99 -7.32 -7.44
C SER A 291 -2.74 -8.80 -7.14
N PRO A 292 -3.51 -9.49 -6.27
CA PRO A 292 -3.29 -10.93 -6.05
C PRO A 292 -3.55 -11.78 -7.30
N ASP A 293 -4.57 -11.42 -8.10
CA ASP A 293 -4.83 -12.15 -9.34
C ASP A 293 -3.72 -11.91 -10.38
N LEU A 294 -3.15 -10.69 -10.42
CA LEU A 294 -1.99 -10.43 -11.27
C LEU A 294 -0.75 -11.20 -10.80
N ALA A 295 -0.55 -11.34 -9.49
CA ALA A 295 0.54 -12.17 -8.96
C ALA A 295 0.36 -13.65 -9.35
N LEU A 296 -0.87 -14.19 -9.25
CA LEU A 296 -1.20 -15.52 -9.77
C LEU A 296 -0.91 -15.63 -11.27
N ALA A 297 -1.29 -14.64 -12.05
CA ALA A 297 -1.02 -14.65 -13.48
C ALA A 297 0.48 -14.69 -13.81
N ARG A 298 1.31 -13.92 -13.12
CA ARG A 298 2.78 -13.95 -13.28
C ARG A 298 3.36 -15.32 -12.90
N LEU A 299 2.86 -15.88 -11.81
CA LEU A 299 3.25 -17.21 -11.36
C LEU A 299 2.93 -18.28 -12.41
N GLU A 300 1.76 -18.22 -13.05
CA GLU A 300 1.37 -19.16 -14.10
C GLU A 300 2.21 -18.98 -15.38
N VAL A 301 2.55 -17.74 -15.76
CA VAL A 301 3.48 -17.46 -16.87
C VAL A 301 4.86 -18.08 -16.58
N GLN A 302 5.38 -17.92 -15.36
CA GLN A 302 6.65 -18.51 -14.95
C GLN A 302 6.63 -20.04 -15.01
N ASN A 303 5.47 -20.64 -14.75
CA ASN A 303 5.23 -22.08 -14.84
C ASN A 303 4.94 -22.57 -16.27
N GLY A 304 4.81 -21.68 -17.25
CA GLY A 304 4.50 -21.99 -18.64
C GLY A 304 3.01 -22.26 -18.91
N ASP A 305 2.12 -22.00 -17.95
CA ASP A 305 0.67 -22.17 -18.10
C ASP A 305 0.01 -20.84 -18.50
N ASN A 306 0.17 -20.48 -19.79
CA ASN A 306 -0.38 -19.24 -20.32
C ASN A 306 -1.92 -19.19 -20.29
N ASP A 307 -2.59 -20.34 -20.35
CA ASP A 307 -4.06 -20.39 -20.31
C ASP A 307 -4.58 -19.99 -18.92
N SER A 308 -4.01 -20.55 -17.86
CA SER A 308 -4.31 -20.15 -16.49
C SER A 308 -3.90 -18.69 -16.22
N ALA A 309 -2.78 -18.24 -16.78
CA ALA A 309 -2.35 -16.86 -16.69
C ALA A 309 -3.40 -15.89 -17.27
N ARG A 310 -3.95 -16.18 -18.47
CA ARG A 310 -5.03 -15.38 -19.09
C ARG A 310 -6.28 -15.30 -18.22
N VAL A 311 -6.66 -16.43 -17.59
CA VAL A 311 -7.81 -16.43 -16.65
C VAL A 311 -7.56 -15.48 -15.50
N ASN A 312 -6.39 -15.53 -14.88
CA ASN A 312 -6.03 -14.67 -13.76
C ASN A 312 -5.87 -13.21 -14.16
N ILE A 313 -5.33 -12.91 -15.36
CA ILE A 313 -5.30 -11.57 -15.93
C ILE A 313 -6.73 -11.02 -16.10
N ASN A 314 -7.64 -11.82 -16.65
CA ASN A 314 -9.02 -11.41 -16.83
C ASN A 314 -9.71 -11.13 -15.50
N ASN A 315 -9.48 -11.94 -14.46
CA ASN A 315 -9.98 -11.70 -13.10
C ASN A 315 -9.46 -10.37 -12.55
N SER A 316 -8.18 -10.09 -12.74
CA SER A 316 -7.56 -8.82 -12.35
C SER A 316 -8.19 -7.62 -13.08
N LEU A 317 -8.37 -7.72 -14.40
CA LEU A 317 -8.99 -6.67 -15.24
C LEU A 317 -10.49 -6.47 -14.97
N GLN A 318 -11.22 -7.50 -14.56
CA GLN A 318 -12.61 -7.34 -14.10
C GLN A 318 -12.69 -6.50 -12.81
N LYS A 319 -11.67 -6.57 -11.95
CA LYS A 319 -11.58 -5.77 -10.74
C LYS A 319 -11.10 -4.35 -11.02
N LYS A 320 -10.19 -4.17 -12.00
CA LYS A 320 -9.60 -2.89 -12.41
C LYS A 320 -9.32 -2.91 -13.92
N ASN A 321 -10.26 -2.41 -14.73
CA ASN A 321 -10.19 -2.49 -16.18
C ASN A 321 -9.04 -1.67 -16.80
N ASN A 322 -8.52 -0.68 -16.09
CA ASN A 322 -7.36 0.12 -16.47
C ASN A 322 -6.07 -0.30 -15.74
N TYR A 323 -5.93 -1.60 -15.44
CA TYR A 323 -4.73 -2.11 -14.76
C TYR A 323 -3.63 -2.38 -15.79
N THR A 324 -2.79 -1.37 -16.00
CA THR A 324 -1.76 -1.33 -17.04
C THR A 324 -0.83 -2.55 -17.01
N GLU A 325 -0.40 -2.97 -15.80
CA GLU A 325 0.50 -4.10 -15.63
C GLU A 325 -0.13 -5.44 -16.04
N ALA A 326 -1.44 -5.60 -15.82
CA ALA A 326 -2.17 -6.80 -16.26
C ALA A 326 -2.30 -6.85 -17.78
N ILE A 327 -2.56 -5.69 -18.42
CA ILE A 327 -2.65 -5.57 -19.87
C ILE A 327 -1.28 -5.86 -20.52
N PHE A 328 -0.21 -5.36 -19.91
CA PHE A 328 1.14 -5.63 -20.43
C PHE A 328 1.53 -7.09 -20.29
N LEU A 329 1.21 -7.74 -19.18
CA LEU A 329 1.44 -9.16 -19.05
C LEU A 329 0.67 -9.98 -20.11
N LEU A 330 -0.60 -9.61 -20.39
CA LEU A 330 -1.37 -10.22 -21.46
C LEU A 330 -0.69 -9.99 -22.81
N SER A 331 -0.29 -8.76 -23.11
CA SER A 331 0.41 -8.41 -24.35
C SER A 331 1.71 -9.21 -24.50
N GLN A 332 2.48 -9.40 -23.43
CA GLN A 332 3.70 -10.18 -23.45
C GLN A 332 3.45 -11.67 -23.75
N ILE A 333 2.40 -12.24 -23.17
CA ILE A 333 1.98 -13.63 -23.49
C ILE A 333 1.65 -13.73 -24.98
N GLU A 334 0.87 -12.79 -25.54
CA GLU A 334 0.47 -12.80 -26.94
C GLU A 334 1.69 -12.62 -27.87
N ILE A 335 2.65 -11.77 -27.52
CA ILE A 335 3.91 -11.59 -28.27
C ILE A 335 4.71 -12.91 -28.28
N ASN A 336 4.89 -13.54 -27.14
CA ASN A 336 5.67 -14.78 -27.01
C ASN A 336 5.04 -15.95 -27.80
N GLU A 337 3.73 -15.91 -28.01
CA GLU A 337 3.00 -16.89 -28.83
C GLU A 337 2.92 -16.50 -30.33
N GLY A 338 3.50 -15.36 -30.69
CA GLY A 338 3.49 -14.84 -32.07
C GLY A 338 2.21 -14.10 -32.46
N ASN A 339 1.31 -13.83 -31.53
CA ASN A 339 0.01 -13.18 -31.73
C ASN A 339 0.14 -11.64 -31.65
N ILE A 340 1.14 -11.04 -32.32
CA ILE A 340 1.48 -9.61 -32.17
C ILE A 340 0.28 -8.68 -32.43
N LYS A 341 -0.62 -9.05 -33.36
CA LYS A 341 -1.82 -8.25 -33.66
C LYS A 341 -2.80 -8.20 -32.48
N GLU A 342 -2.95 -9.29 -31.76
CA GLU A 342 -3.79 -9.39 -30.57
C GLU A 342 -3.18 -8.60 -29.41
N ALA A 343 -1.86 -8.68 -29.25
CA ALA A 343 -1.11 -7.86 -28.29
C ALA A 343 -1.35 -6.36 -28.56
N THR A 344 -1.20 -5.93 -29.81
CA THR A 344 -1.42 -4.52 -30.22
C THR A 344 -2.84 -4.06 -29.91
N LYS A 345 -3.86 -4.86 -30.28
CA LYS A 345 -5.27 -4.54 -29.96
C LYS A 345 -5.53 -4.39 -28.47
N ALA A 346 -4.92 -5.25 -27.64
CA ALA A 346 -5.06 -5.16 -26.18
C ALA A 346 -4.50 -3.85 -25.63
N VAL A 347 -3.30 -3.45 -26.09
CA VAL A 347 -2.67 -2.19 -25.67
C VAL A 347 -3.37 -0.97 -26.29
N GLU A 348 -3.89 -1.08 -27.51
CA GLU A 348 -4.72 -0.03 -28.13
C GLU A 348 -6.00 0.19 -27.31
N ALA A 349 -6.70 -0.85 -26.91
CA ALA A 349 -7.84 -0.73 -26.01
C ALA A 349 -7.45 -0.08 -24.68
N ALA A 350 -6.27 -0.41 -24.15
CA ALA A 350 -5.74 0.22 -22.94
C ALA A 350 -5.48 1.73 -23.11
N SER A 351 -5.00 2.17 -24.28
CA SER A 351 -4.74 3.59 -24.55
C SER A 351 -6.02 4.44 -24.55
N LEU A 352 -7.14 3.84 -24.91
CA LEU A 352 -8.46 4.49 -24.83
C LEU A 352 -8.96 4.65 -23.39
N ILE A 353 -8.61 3.70 -22.52
CA ILE A 353 -9.01 3.71 -21.11
C ILE A 353 -8.06 4.57 -20.28
N ASN A 354 -6.77 4.59 -20.64
CA ASN A 354 -5.69 5.32 -19.95
C ASN A 354 -5.07 6.42 -20.85
N PRO A 355 -5.82 7.45 -21.27
CA PRO A 355 -5.36 8.42 -22.28
C PRO A 355 -4.22 9.34 -21.82
N ASN A 356 -3.83 9.26 -20.54
CA ASN A 356 -2.77 10.07 -19.92
C ASN A 356 -1.62 9.21 -19.37
N ASP A 357 -1.56 7.94 -19.73
CA ASP A 357 -0.48 7.03 -19.31
C ASP A 357 0.57 6.92 -20.41
N SER A 358 1.74 7.52 -20.21
CA SER A 358 2.83 7.53 -21.20
C SER A 358 3.38 6.13 -21.47
N LEU A 359 3.32 5.22 -20.51
CA LEU A 359 3.82 3.86 -20.65
C LEU A 359 2.93 3.05 -21.60
N VAL A 360 1.61 3.23 -21.53
CA VAL A 360 0.66 2.59 -22.47
C VAL A 360 0.93 3.03 -23.90
N PHE A 361 1.14 4.32 -24.13
CA PHE A 361 1.43 4.83 -25.47
C PHE A 361 2.80 4.42 -25.98
N PHE A 362 3.80 4.34 -25.10
CA PHE A 362 5.10 3.77 -25.45
C PHE A 362 4.97 2.31 -25.88
N GLN A 363 4.30 1.47 -25.09
CA GLN A 363 4.10 0.06 -25.42
C GLN A 363 3.33 -0.13 -26.73
N LEU A 364 2.30 0.70 -26.98
CA LEU A 364 1.55 0.68 -28.24
C LEU A 364 2.47 1.02 -29.42
N GLY A 365 3.21 2.11 -29.30
CA GLY A 365 4.12 2.56 -30.36
C GLY A 365 5.26 1.57 -30.60
N PHE A 366 5.78 0.93 -29.57
CA PHE A 366 6.79 -0.13 -29.70
C PHE A 366 6.24 -1.36 -30.45
N LEU A 367 5.02 -1.80 -30.15
CA LEU A 367 4.38 -2.89 -30.87
C LEU A 367 4.09 -2.56 -32.33
N GLN A 368 3.69 -1.33 -32.63
CA GLN A 368 3.48 -0.83 -33.98
C GLN A 368 4.81 -0.72 -34.75
N PHE A 369 5.87 -0.25 -34.10
CA PHE A 369 7.23 -0.23 -34.64
C PHE A 369 7.70 -1.64 -35.04
N ASN A 370 7.52 -2.64 -34.18
CA ASN A 370 7.90 -4.04 -34.44
C ASN A 370 7.09 -4.66 -35.58
N GLN A 371 5.91 -4.11 -35.91
CA GLN A 371 5.12 -4.49 -37.06
C GLN A 371 5.50 -3.69 -38.34
N SER A 372 6.49 -2.81 -38.28
CA SER A 372 6.89 -1.86 -39.32
C SER A 372 5.77 -0.89 -39.69
N ASP A 373 4.76 -0.69 -38.81
CA ASP A 373 3.74 0.34 -38.98
C ASP A 373 4.25 1.66 -38.37
N TYR A 374 5.22 2.26 -39.04
CA TYR A 374 5.95 3.42 -38.55
C TYR A 374 5.06 4.66 -38.37
N GLU A 375 4.05 4.85 -39.24
CA GLU A 375 3.11 5.97 -39.13
C GLU A 375 2.26 5.86 -37.84
N ALA A 376 1.73 4.68 -37.53
CA ALA A 376 0.99 4.46 -36.31
C ALA A 376 1.92 4.56 -35.09
N ALA A 377 3.15 4.01 -35.16
CA ALA A 377 4.16 4.09 -34.14
C ALA A 377 4.52 5.55 -33.77
N ILE A 378 4.68 6.41 -34.80
CA ILE A 378 4.94 7.84 -34.58
C ILE A 378 3.82 8.47 -33.76
N GLN A 379 2.55 8.26 -34.12
CA GLN A 379 1.42 8.84 -33.38
C GLN A 379 1.40 8.44 -31.90
N SER A 380 1.64 7.17 -31.65
CA SER A 380 1.66 6.62 -30.29
C SER A 380 2.87 7.12 -29.49
N LEU A 381 4.06 7.09 -30.09
CA LEU A 381 5.31 7.52 -29.43
C LEU A 381 5.36 9.04 -29.21
N GLU A 382 4.87 9.86 -30.16
CA GLU A 382 4.69 11.30 -29.95
C GLU A 382 3.80 11.56 -28.73
N ARG A 383 2.69 10.81 -28.61
CA ARG A 383 1.82 10.93 -27.43
C ARG A 383 2.54 10.54 -26.14
N ALA A 384 3.34 9.47 -26.15
CA ALA A 384 4.16 9.07 -25.00
C ALA A 384 5.14 10.18 -24.58
N VAL A 385 5.85 10.77 -25.54
CA VAL A 385 6.79 11.88 -25.31
C VAL A 385 6.10 13.16 -24.84
N VAL A 386 4.90 13.48 -25.36
CA VAL A 386 4.10 14.62 -24.86
C VAL A 386 3.69 14.43 -23.42
N LEU A 387 3.33 13.21 -23.02
CA LEU A 387 2.92 12.89 -21.64
C LEU A 387 4.11 12.83 -20.68
N ASN A 388 5.26 12.36 -21.16
CA ASN A 388 6.51 12.26 -20.38
C ASN A 388 7.70 12.74 -21.25
N PRO A 389 8.02 14.04 -21.27
CA PRO A 389 9.04 14.61 -22.15
C PRO A 389 10.47 14.01 -22.00
N PRO A 390 10.94 13.59 -20.80
CA PRO A 390 12.24 12.92 -20.66
C PRO A 390 12.25 11.42 -21.04
N TYR A 391 11.15 10.86 -21.57
CA TYR A 391 11.05 9.42 -21.86
C TYR A 391 12.00 9.01 -22.99
N SER A 392 13.23 8.65 -22.64
CA SER A 392 14.33 8.38 -23.57
C SER A 392 14.05 7.21 -24.53
N ASN A 393 13.47 6.12 -24.03
CA ASN A 393 13.12 4.97 -24.86
C ASN A 393 11.99 5.29 -25.85
N ALA A 394 11.00 6.09 -25.46
CA ALA A 394 9.98 6.54 -26.38
C ALA A 394 10.57 7.40 -27.53
N LYS A 395 11.50 8.30 -27.21
CA LYS A 395 12.22 9.10 -28.20
C LYS A 395 13.10 8.24 -29.11
N TYR A 396 13.73 7.19 -28.58
CA TYR A 396 14.56 6.28 -29.36
C TYR A 396 13.74 5.61 -30.48
N PHE A 397 12.65 4.95 -30.13
CA PHE A 397 11.77 4.30 -31.12
C PHE A 397 11.04 5.30 -31.99
N LEU A 398 10.73 6.51 -31.50
CA LEU A 398 10.18 7.60 -32.28
C LEU A 398 11.17 8.06 -33.37
N GLY A 399 12.45 8.23 -33.02
CA GLY A 399 13.52 8.58 -33.95
C GLY A 399 13.69 7.52 -35.04
N LEU A 400 13.69 6.24 -34.66
CA LEU A 400 13.76 5.13 -35.63
C LEU A 400 12.51 5.07 -36.52
N SER A 401 11.32 5.36 -35.96
CA SER A 401 10.07 5.40 -36.73
C SER A 401 10.06 6.55 -37.72
N TYR A 402 10.54 7.74 -37.37
CA TYR A 402 10.71 8.86 -38.27
C TYR A 402 11.66 8.53 -39.42
N TYR A 403 12.78 7.87 -39.14
CA TYR A 403 13.69 7.39 -40.19
C TYR A 403 13.00 6.40 -41.13
N GLY A 404 12.16 5.49 -40.59
CA GLY A 404 11.41 4.51 -41.36
C GLY A 404 10.41 5.11 -42.39
N VAL A 405 10.02 6.39 -42.22
CA VAL A 405 9.14 7.14 -43.10
C VAL A 405 9.85 8.32 -43.80
N ASP A 406 11.18 8.26 -43.93
CA ASP A 406 12.05 9.25 -44.56
C ASP A 406 12.01 10.67 -43.94
N ARG A 407 11.63 10.80 -42.65
CA ARG A 407 11.62 12.05 -41.87
C ARG A 407 12.93 12.20 -41.11
N LEU A 408 14.03 12.40 -41.85
CA LEU A 408 15.39 12.35 -41.29
C LEU A 408 15.65 13.47 -40.27
N GLU A 409 15.16 14.69 -40.52
CA GLU A 409 15.41 15.83 -39.61
C GLU A 409 14.81 15.58 -38.23
N GLU A 410 13.58 15.07 -38.17
CA GLU A 410 12.88 14.72 -36.92
C GLU A 410 13.57 13.53 -36.25
N ALA A 411 14.04 12.54 -36.99
CA ALA A 411 14.81 11.43 -36.45
C ALA A 411 16.07 11.94 -35.74
N VAL A 412 16.87 12.81 -36.38
CA VAL A 412 18.06 13.42 -35.80
C VAL A 412 17.71 14.18 -34.50
N GLN A 413 16.62 14.97 -34.53
CA GLN A 413 16.20 15.75 -33.35
C GLN A 413 15.91 14.84 -32.13
N GLN A 414 15.24 13.70 -32.34
CA GLN A 414 14.96 12.79 -31.21
C GLN A 414 16.25 12.25 -30.59
N PHE A 415 17.22 11.85 -31.41
CA PHE A 415 18.50 11.34 -30.90
C PHE A 415 19.39 12.46 -30.29
N GLU A 416 19.30 13.70 -30.76
CA GLU A 416 19.93 14.85 -30.09
C GLU A 416 19.34 15.09 -28.70
N ASP A 417 18.02 15.02 -28.58
CA ASP A 417 17.33 15.12 -27.29
C ASP A 417 17.76 14.01 -26.32
N ILE A 418 17.85 12.75 -26.80
CA ILE A 418 18.32 11.63 -25.99
C ILE A 418 19.78 11.84 -25.55
N LYS A 419 20.66 12.32 -26.43
CA LYS A 419 22.07 12.61 -26.10
C LYS A 419 22.21 13.63 -24.96
N VAL A 420 21.27 14.57 -24.84
CA VAL A 420 21.22 15.51 -23.71
C VAL A 420 20.82 14.81 -22.40
N LEU A 421 19.89 13.86 -22.48
CA LEU A 421 19.40 13.11 -21.33
C LEU A 421 20.37 12.00 -20.89
N ASN A 422 21.07 11.40 -21.87
CA ASN A 422 21.97 10.26 -21.70
C ASN A 422 23.32 10.53 -22.38
N PRO A 423 24.15 11.44 -21.85
CA PRO A 423 25.36 11.92 -22.55
C PRO A 423 26.44 10.86 -22.76
N ASP A 424 26.47 9.83 -21.94
CA ASP A 424 27.48 8.75 -21.97
C ASP A 424 27.04 7.52 -22.78
N ASN A 425 25.85 7.55 -23.39
CA ASN A 425 25.34 6.43 -24.19
C ASN A 425 26.00 6.41 -25.58
N GLN A 426 26.93 5.49 -25.78
CA GLN A 426 27.70 5.33 -27.00
C GLN A 426 26.84 4.89 -28.20
N GLU A 427 25.80 4.13 -27.97
CA GLU A 427 24.87 3.70 -29.03
C GLU A 427 24.12 4.89 -29.63
N VAL A 428 23.59 5.77 -28.79
CA VAL A 428 22.91 7.00 -29.21
C VAL A 428 23.84 7.90 -30.02
N GLU A 429 25.12 8.00 -29.62
CA GLU A 429 26.11 8.78 -30.35
C GLU A 429 26.37 8.19 -31.73
N LEU A 430 26.54 6.87 -31.83
CA LEU A 430 26.78 6.18 -33.09
C LEU A 430 25.59 6.31 -34.05
N ILE A 431 24.36 6.14 -33.54
CA ILE A 431 23.12 6.32 -34.32
C ILE A 431 23.04 7.75 -34.85
N LEU A 432 23.34 8.74 -34.01
CA LEU A 432 23.31 10.16 -34.43
C LEU A 432 24.33 10.47 -35.53
N ASP A 433 25.55 9.92 -35.41
CA ASP A 433 26.59 10.06 -36.41
C ASP A 433 26.19 9.38 -37.74
N ASN A 434 25.59 8.18 -37.68
CA ASN A 434 25.08 7.50 -38.87
C ASN A 434 24.00 8.33 -39.57
N LEU A 435 23.00 8.82 -38.83
CA LEU A 435 21.90 9.65 -39.40
C LEU A 435 22.46 10.93 -40.05
N LYS A 436 23.39 11.64 -39.39
CA LYS A 436 24.02 12.88 -39.94
C LYS A 436 24.88 12.62 -41.15
N SER A 437 25.42 11.40 -41.30
CA SER A 437 26.23 10.97 -42.45
C SER A 437 25.38 10.37 -43.58
N GLY A 438 24.05 10.28 -43.42
CA GLY A 438 23.15 9.66 -44.39
C GLY A 438 23.20 8.13 -44.45
N ASN A 439 23.75 7.52 -43.41
CA ASN A 439 23.80 6.07 -43.24
C ASN A 439 22.57 5.55 -42.50
N PRO A 440 22.23 4.25 -42.64
CA PRO A 440 21.21 3.62 -41.78
C PRO A 440 21.53 3.81 -40.30
N PRO A 441 20.57 4.18 -39.44
CA PRO A 441 20.82 4.52 -38.01
C PRO A 441 21.50 3.40 -37.24
N LEU A 442 21.14 2.15 -37.49
CA LEU A 442 21.64 0.98 -36.78
C LEU A 442 22.90 0.36 -37.43
N LEU A 443 23.56 1.06 -38.38
CA LEU A 443 24.78 0.57 -38.99
C LEU A 443 25.91 0.48 -37.92
N ASN A 444 26.48 -0.72 -37.78
CA ASN A 444 27.53 -1.04 -36.77
C ASN A 444 27.09 -0.83 -35.32
N VAL A 445 25.82 -0.67 -35.03
CA VAL A 445 25.27 -0.69 -33.69
C VAL A 445 25.31 -2.14 -33.19
N GLY A 446 25.97 -2.33 -32.06
CA GLY A 446 26.26 -3.67 -31.52
C GLY A 446 25.05 -4.31 -30.88
N PRO A 447 25.15 -5.61 -30.53
CA PRO A 447 24.28 -6.72 -30.89
C PRO A 447 22.86 -6.53 -30.41
N PRO A 448 21.94 -7.34 -30.71
CA PRO A 448 21.03 -7.48 -31.84
C PRO A 448 20.14 -6.24 -32.08
N ALA A 449 19.29 -6.27 -33.11
CA ALA A 449 18.32 -5.18 -33.38
C ALA A 449 17.56 -4.79 -32.09
N PRO A 450 17.20 -3.51 -31.89
CA PRO A 450 16.57 -3.05 -30.64
C PRO A 450 15.29 -3.82 -30.25
N GLU A 451 14.55 -4.31 -31.23
CA GLU A 451 13.34 -5.12 -31.07
C GLU A 451 13.59 -6.53 -30.51
N ASP A 452 14.83 -7.05 -30.65
CA ASP A 452 15.21 -8.40 -30.21
C ASP A 452 15.93 -8.40 -28.85
N ARG A 453 16.01 -7.27 -28.17
CA ARG A 453 16.73 -7.13 -26.89
C ARG A 453 15.84 -7.43 -25.70
N GLU A 454 16.42 -8.06 -24.67
CA GLU A 454 15.76 -8.24 -23.38
C GLU A 454 15.65 -6.92 -22.59
N GLU A 455 16.61 -5.99 -22.78
CA GLU A 455 16.65 -4.69 -22.10
C GLU A 455 16.43 -3.54 -23.11
N LEU A 456 15.79 -2.47 -22.63
CA LEU A 456 15.60 -1.27 -23.43
C LEU A 456 16.93 -0.56 -23.72
N PRO A 457 17.08 0.09 -24.90
CA PRO A 457 18.35 0.61 -25.38
C PRO A 457 18.88 1.84 -24.62
N VAL A 458 18.05 2.52 -23.86
CA VAL A 458 18.40 3.76 -23.17
C VAL A 458 17.93 3.73 -21.73
N ASP A 459 18.80 4.15 -20.79
CA ASP A 459 18.44 4.31 -19.40
C ASP A 459 17.42 5.44 -19.21
N GLU A 460 16.41 5.20 -18.40
CA GLU A 460 15.44 6.24 -17.99
C GLU A 460 15.94 6.96 -16.74
N LEU A 461 15.70 8.26 -16.67
CA LEU A 461 16.12 9.11 -15.55
C LEU A 461 15.15 9.02 -14.35
#